data_2aac521072a29f4ac9dbff8ac0c842a8
#
_entry.id   2aac521072a29f4ac9dbff8ac0c842a8
#
_cell.length_a   1.000
_cell.length_b   1.000
_cell.length_c   1.000
_cell.angle_alpha   90.00
_cell.angle_beta   90.00
_cell.angle_gamma   90.00
#
_symmetry.space_group_name_H-M   'P 1'
#
loop_
_entity.id
_entity.type
_entity.pdbx_description
1 polymer ?
#
loop_
_entity_poly.entity_id
_entity_poly.type
_entity_poly.pdbx_seq_one_letter_code
_entity_poly.pdbx_strand_id
1 'polypeptide(L)'
;MAKNVVDLDLTDEERPVTDVVVDLDRPVSTKAGVAADVDEDIDPNDRLPDHAIQNDNGSVTLPLLYPRTLEIKKGGKVREEKYSELTFHRLTGADQRAISATSEDSMNVVAFSRSTRISQAIMNVLYDRLDAADITASAQVLSSFLASGRKTGK
;
A
#
# COMPACT_ATOMS: atom_id res chain seq x y z
N MET A 1 -36.86 30.18 23.82
CA MET A 1 -36.69 29.61 23.55
C MET A 1 -36.27 28.72 22.99
N ALA A 2 -36.07 28.57 22.91
CA ALA A 2 -35.63 27.88 22.23
C ALA A 2 -35.56 26.88 21.96
N LYS A 3 -35.78 26.72 22.07
CA LYS A 3 -35.64 25.79 21.72
C LYS A 3 -35.32 25.10 20.95
N ASN A 4 -35.24 25.29 20.87
CA ASN A 4 -34.96 24.60 20.12
C ASN A 4 -34.44 24.07 19.59
N VAL A 5 -34.51 24.17 19.61
CA VAL A 5 -34.06 23.76 19.00
C VAL A 5 -33.55 23.04 18.76
N VAL A 6 -33.55 22.74 18.90
CA VAL A 6 -33.05 22.14 18.70
C VAL A 6 -32.78 21.27 18.34
N ASP A 7 -32.89 21.15 18.41
CA ASP A 7 -32.66 20.34 18.11
C ASP A 7 -32.48 19.65 17.36
N LEU A 8 -32.65 19.68 17.49
CA LEU A 8 -32.80 19.12 16.75
C LEU A 8 -32.33 18.52 16.06
N ASP A 9 -32.50 18.34 15.81
CA ASP A 9 -32.29 18.16 14.69
C ASP A 9 -31.17 17.57 14.45
N LEU A 10 -30.56 17.92 14.75
CA LEU A 10 -29.44 17.40 14.73
C LEU A 10 -29.40 16.04 14.69
N THR A 11 -30.14 15.59 15.28
CA THR A 11 -30.28 14.24 15.29
C THR A 11 -30.42 13.73 13.96
N ASP A 12 -30.87 14.55 13.12
CA ASP A 12 -31.12 14.07 11.83
C ASP A 12 -29.92 13.59 11.17
N GLU A 13 -28.90 14.19 11.44
CA GLU A 13 -27.78 13.85 10.73
C GLU A 13 -27.30 12.54 11.04
N GLU A 14 -27.44 12.16 12.18
CA GLU A 14 -26.94 10.93 12.47
C GLU A 14 -27.61 9.85 11.87
N ARG A 15 -28.75 10.06 11.52
CA ARG A 15 -29.48 9.02 10.99
C ARG A 15 -28.88 8.38 9.84
N PRO A 16 -28.39 9.09 8.95
CA PRO A 16 -27.82 8.47 7.78
C PRO A 16 -26.78 7.49 8.15
N VAL A 17 -26.11 7.79 9.15
CA VAL A 17 -25.05 6.94 9.49
C VAL A 17 -25.55 5.66 10.07
N THR A 18 -26.59 5.76 10.79
CA THR A 18 -27.10 4.58 11.41
C THR A 18 -27.62 3.62 10.41
N ASP A 19 -27.88 4.12 9.27
CA ASP A 19 -28.44 3.26 8.30
C ASP A 19 -27.48 2.25 7.80
N VAL A 20 -26.26 2.38 8.16
CA VAL A 20 -25.33 1.42 7.77
C VAL A 20 -25.45 0.26 8.71
N VAL A 21 -26.57 -0.34 8.72
CA VAL A 21 -26.77 -1.51 9.51
C VAL A 21 -26.27 -2.67 8.67
N VAL A 22 -25.32 -3.34 9.16
CA VAL A 22 -24.85 -4.53 8.51
C VAL A 22 -25.86 -5.62 8.81
N ASP A 23 -26.73 -5.83 7.89
CA ASP A 23 -27.68 -6.90 8.01
C ASP A 23 -26.99 -8.20 7.59
N LEU A 24 -26.57 -8.94 8.55
CA LEU A 24 -25.85 -10.17 8.28
C LEU A 24 -26.76 -11.26 7.70
N ASP A 25 -28.05 -11.06 7.85
CA ASP A 25 -28.96 -12.05 7.29
C ASP A 25 -29.28 -11.77 5.85
N ARG A 26 -28.93 -10.61 5.40
CA ARG A 26 -29.21 -10.27 4.04
C ARG A 26 -28.19 -10.89 3.14
N PRO A 27 -28.59 -11.71 2.24
CA PRO A 27 -27.64 -12.26 1.28
C PRO A 27 -27.07 -11.08 0.55
N VAL A 28 -25.83 -10.93 0.63
CA VAL A 28 -25.14 -9.91 -0.10
C VAL A 28 -25.48 -10.14 -1.53
N SER A 29 -26.33 -9.32 -2.03
CA SER A 29 -26.62 -9.34 -3.42
C SER A 29 -25.37 -8.89 -4.10
N THR A 30 -24.57 -9.82 -4.28
CA THR A 30 -23.53 -9.58 -5.19
C THR A 30 -24.19 -9.35 -6.47
N LYS A 31 -24.09 -8.22 -7.01
CA LYS A 31 -24.46 -7.98 -8.27
C LYS A 31 -23.79 -8.96 -9.04
N ALA A 32 -24.51 -9.84 -9.19
CA ALA A 32 -24.15 -10.81 -9.95
C ALA A 32 -23.59 -10.38 -11.15
N GLY A 33 -23.24 -10.93 -11.87
CA GLY A 33 -22.77 -10.52 -13.09
C GLY A 33 -21.29 -10.62 -13.08
N VAL A 34 -20.75 -10.34 -12.00
CA VAL A 34 -19.38 -10.55 -11.94
C VAL A 34 -19.20 -11.78 -11.15
N ALA A 35 -19.44 -12.82 -11.76
CA ALA A 35 -18.90 -14.02 -11.28
C ALA A 35 -17.43 -13.83 -11.44
N ALA A 36 -16.88 -13.13 -10.57
CA ALA A 36 -15.47 -13.14 -10.46
C ALA A 36 -15.16 -14.57 -10.09
N ASP A 37 -14.50 -15.24 -10.94
CA ASP A 37 -13.80 -16.42 -10.55
C ASP A 37 -12.89 -15.94 -9.44
N VAL A 38 -13.38 -16.02 -8.25
CA VAL A 38 -12.51 -15.86 -7.11
C VAL A 38 -11.71 -17.14 -7.13
N ASP A 39 -10.55 -17.02 -7.69
CA ASP A 39 -9.58 -18.08 -7.62
C ASP A 39 -9.22 -18.16 -6.15
N GLU A 40 -9.89 -19.02 -5.43
CA GLU A 40 -9.68 -19.21 -4.00
C GLU A 40 -8.27 -19.65 -3.67
N ASP A 41 -7.52 -20.01 -4.69
CA ASP A 41 -6.16 -20.49 -4.52
C ASP A 41 -5.13 -19.35 -4.44
N ILE A 42 -5.55 -18.12 -4.69
CA ILE A 42 -4.63 -17.00 -4.62
C ILE A 42 -4.91 -16.19 -3.37
N ASP A 43 -3.94 -16.18 -2.47
CA ASP A 43 -4.02 -15.32 -1.29
C ASP A 43 -4.15 -13.88 -1.79
N PRO A 44 -5.16 -13.15 -1.34
CA PRO A 44 -5.32 -11.75 -1.72
C PRO A 44 -4.06 -10.92 -1.47
N ASN A 45 -3.23 -11.31 -0.52
CA ASN A 45 -2.00 -10.60 -0.22
C ASN A 45 -0.90 -10.86 -1.25
N ASP A 46 -1.05 -11.89 -2.06
CA ASP A 46 -0.08 -12.20 -3.10
C ASP A 46 -0.38 -11.48 -4.40
N ARG A 47 -1.49 -10.78 -4.43
CA ARG A 47 -1.91 -10.07 -5.62
C ARG A 47 -1.31 -8.67 -5.61
N LEU A 48 -0.89 -8.21 -6.76
CA LEU A 48 -0.41 -6.84 -6.88
C LEU A 48 -1.56 -5.85 -6.68
N PRO A 49 -1.28 -4.68 -6.11
CA PRO A 49 -2.29 -3.63 -6.05
C PRO A 49 -2.82 -3.31 -7.46
N ASP A 50 -4.09 -2.97 -7.54
CA ASP A 50 -4.73 -2.73 -8.84
C ASP A 50 -4.06 -1.64 -9.67
N HIS A 51 -3.47 -0.66 -9.01
CA HIS A 51 -2.81 0.45 -9.69
C HIS A 51 -1.32 0.22 -9.94
N ALA A 52 -0.80 -0.94 -9.59
CA ALA A 52 0.60 -1.28 -9.83
C ALA A 52 0.81 -1.62 -11.30
N ILE A 53 1.94 -1.21 -11.83
CA ILE A 53 2.30 -1.45 -13.22
C ILE A 53 3.45 -2.44 -13.27
N GLN A 54 3.22 -3.55 -13.92
CA GLN A 54 4.26 -4.57 -14.05
C GLN A 54 5.08 -4.25 -15.28
N ASN A 55 6.38 -4.13 -15.09
CA ASN A 55 7.30 -3.81 -16.17
C ASN A 55 7.88 -5.07 -16.82
N ASP A 56 8.33 -4.96 -18.05
CA ASP A 56 8.87 -6.09 -18.80
C ASP A 56 10.09 -6.72 -18.17
N ASN A 57 10.85 -5.95 -17.41
CA ASN A 57 12.06 -6.44 -16.76
C ASN A 57 11.78 -7.13 -15.42
N GLY A 58 10.52 -7.34 -15.09
CA GLY A 58 10.13 -7.99 -13.83
C GLY A 58 9.99 -7.05 -12.64
N SER A 59 10.30 -5.77 -12.81
CA SER A 59 10.07 -4.80 -11.75
C SER A 59 8.60 -4.35 -11.76
N VAL A 60 8.17 -3.73 -10.67
CA VAL A 60 6.81 -3.21 -10.55
C VAL A 60 6.88 -1.75 -10.18
N THR A 61 6.22 -0.90 -10.95
CA THR A 61 6.10 0.51 -10.63
C THR A 61 4.77 0.74 -9.93
N LEU A 62 4.84 1.32 -8.75
CA LEU A 62 3.66 1.62 -7.95
C LEU A 62 3.48 3.12 -7.87
N PRO A 63 2.47 3.66 -8.57
CA PRO A 63 2.14 5.07 -8.41
C PRO A 63 1.64 5.32 -6.99
N LEU A 64 2.13 6.36 -6.35
CA LEU A 64 1.70 6.69 -5.00
C LEU A 64 0.38 7.44 -5.04
N LEU A 65 -0.54 7.07 -4.17
CA LEU A 65 -1.81 7.77 -4.03
C LEU A 65 -1.57 9.15 -3.45
N TYR A 66 -0.54 9.27 -2.61
CA TYR A 66 -0.20 10.53 -1.95
C TYR A 66 1.28 10.84 -2.18
N PRO A 67 1.62 11.46 -3.32
CA PRO A 67 3.03 11.77 -3.61
C PRO A 67 3.68 12.62 -2.53
N ARG A 68 4.98 12.44 -2.35
CA ARG A 68 5.76 13.16 -1.34
C ARG A 68 6.96 13.83 -1.98
N THR A 69 7.34 14.96 -1.40
CA THR A 69 8.54 15.69 -1.82
C THR A 69 9.48 15.75 -0.64
N LEU A 70 10.74 15.43 -0.88
CA LEU A 70 11.78 15.50 0.14
C LEU A 70 12.82 16.51 -0.24
N GLU A 71 13.35 17.22 0.76
CA GLU A 71 14.51 18.05 0.56
C GLU A 71 15.73 17.23 0.95
N ILE A 72 16.63 17.04 0.02
CA ILE A 72 17.83 16.25 0.24
C ILE A 72 19.03 17.18 0.27
N LYS A 73 19.76 17.15 1.38
CA LYS A 73 20.97 17.97 1.53
C LYS A 73 22.16 17.07 1.32
N LYS A 74 23.01 17.48 0.43
CA LYS A 74 24.27 16.75 0.18
C LYS A 74 25.34 17.77 -0.20
N GLY A 75 26.46 17.74 0.55
CA GLY A 75 27.57 18.61 0.25
C GLY A 75 27.25 20.10 0.32
N GLY A 76 26.38 20.50 1.24
CA GLY A 76 25.99 21.90 1.38
C GLY A 76 24.93 22.36 0.38
N LYS A 77 24.54 21.48 -0.53
CA LYS A 77 23.51 21.79 -1.52
C LYS A 77 22.20 21.12 -1.14
N VAL A 78 21.11 21.83 -1.36
CA VAL A 78 19.77 21.33 -1.08
C VAL A 78 19.07 21.13 -2.42
N ARG A 79 18.47 19.98 -2.61
CA ARG A 79 17.63 19.72 -3.78
C ARG A 79 16.31 19.13 -3.34
N GLU A 80 15.27 19.43 -4.09
CA GLU A 80 13.98 18.81 -3.84
C GLU A 80 13.82 17.62 -4.76
N GLU A 81 13.33 16.53 -4.22
CA GLU A 81 13.07 15.34 -5.00
C GLU A 81 11.64 14.89 -4.74
N LYS A 82 10.86 14.82 -5.79
CA LYS A 82 9.46 14.42 -5.68
C LYS A 82 9.32 12.94 -5.97
N TYR A 83 8.66 12.25 -5.05
CA TYR A 83 8.35 10.85 -5.21
C TYR A 83 6.87 10.71 -5.52
N SER A 84 6.53 10.47 -6.77
CA SER A 84 5.17 10.24 -7.22
C SER A 84 4.89 8.77 -7.49
N GLU A 85 5.95 7.99 -7.58
CA GLU A 85 5.86 6.56 -7.79
C GLU A 85 7.11 5.89 -7.22
N LEU A 86 7.00 4.61 -6.93
CA LEU A 86 8.14 3.81 -6.48
C LEU A 86 8.25 2.61 -7.41
N THR A 87 9.47 2.31 -7.85
CA THR A 87 9.73 1.15 -8.68
C THR A 87 10.42 0.08 -7.85
N PHE A 88 9.77 -1.05 -7.69
CA PHE A 88 10.27 -2.15 -6.88
C PHE A 88 10.90 -3.21 -7.76
N HIS A 89 12.12 -3.58 -7.43
CA HIS A 89 12.86 -4.64 -8.11
C HIS A 89 12.83 -5.90 -7.27
N ARG A 90 12.95 -7.03 -7.91
CA ARG A 90 12.97 -8.30 -7.18
C ARG A 90 14.17 -8.35 -6.25
N LEU A 91 13.95 -8.95 -5.10
CA LEU A 91 14.99 -9.09 -4.09
C LEU A 91 15.80 -10.36 -4.32
N THR A 92 17.07 -10.28 -3.99
CA THR A 92 17.97 -11.44 -4.06
C THR A 92 18.19 -12.02 -2.66
N GLY A 93 18.89 -13.14 -2.58
CA GLY A 93 19.26 -13.72 -1.29
C GLY A 93 20.11 -12.78 -0.44
N ALA A 94 20.97 -11.98 -1.10
CA ALA A 94 21.79 -11.00 -0.38
C ALA A 94 20.91 -9.92 0.26
N ASP A 95 19.87 -9.51 -0.46
CA ASP A 95 18.92 -8.53 0.06
C ASP A 95 18.17 -9.10 1.26
N GLN A 96 17.74 -10.34 1.17
CA GLN A 96 17.05 -11.00 2.28
C GLN A 96 17.93 -11.11 3.52
N ARG A 97 19.22 -11.40 3.34
CA ARG A 97 20.13 -11.43 4.47
C ARG A 97 20.26 -10.07 5.12
N ALA A 98 20.36 -9.03 4.31
CA ALA A 98 20.47 -7.67 4.82
C ALA A 98 19.20 -7.29 5.61
N ILE A 99 18.04 -7.67 5.11
CA ILE A 99 16.77 -7.40 5.77
C ILE A 99 16.71 -8.16 7.11
N SER A 100 17.07 -9.45 7.09
CA SER A 100 17.00 -10.28 8.29
C SER A 100 18.03 -9.88 9.37
N ALA A 101 19.11 -9.22 8.97
CA ALA A 101 20.11 -8.76 9.91
C ALA A 101 19.71 -7.46 10.60
N THR A 102 18.57 -6.90 10.22
CA THR A 102 18.10 -5.63 10.73
C THR A 102 17.08 -5.85 11.84
N SER A 103 16.94 -4.88 12.73
CA SER A 103 15.92 -4.97 13.77
C SER A 103 14.53 -4.99 13.16
N GLU A 104 13.60 -5.58 13.87
CA GLU A 104 12.23 -5.75 13.39
C GLU A 104 11.61 -4.41 12.96
N ASP A 105 11.87 -3.36 13.72
CA ASP A 105 11.34 -2.03 13.43
C ASP A 105 11.84 -1.45 12.10
N SER A 106 13.01 -1.89 11.67
CA SER A 106 13.62 -1.33 10.47
C SER A 106 13.55 -2.26 9.26
N MET A 107 13.07 -3.47 9.45
CA MET A 107 13.01 -4.44 8.36
C MET A 107 12.30 -3.93 7.12
N ASN A 108 11.15 -3.30 7.32
CA ASN A 108 10.36 -2.80 6.18
C ASN A 108 11.10 -1.69 5.43
N VAL A 109 11.74 -0.80 6.18
CA VAL A 109 12.48 0.30 5.56
C VAL A 109 13.66 -0.25 4.74
N VAL A 110 14.36 -1.25 5.28
CA VAL A 110 15.47 -1.88 4.57
C VAL A 110 14.96 -2.62 3.34
N ALA A 111 13.85 -3.34 3.46
CA ALA A 111 13.25 -4.04 2.33
C ALA A 111 12.86 -3.07 1.22
N PHE A 112 12.22 -1.96 1.57
CA PHE A 112 11.84 -0.92 0.61
C PHE A 112 13.09 -0.32 -0.04
N SER A 113 14.10 0.02 0.76
CA SER A 113 15.35 0.58 0.26
C SER A 113 16.03 -0.35 -0.75
N ARG A 114 16.13 -1.63 -0.40
CA ARG A 114 16.75 -2.62 -1.27
C ARG A 114 15.97 -2.84 -2.55
N SER A 115 14.66 -2.91 -2.44
CA SER A 115 13.81 -3.17 -3.60
C SER A 115 13.72 -1.97 -4.53
N THR A 116 13.59 -0.77 -3.98
CA THR A 116 13.48 0.45 -4.79
C THR A 116 14.82 1.00 -5.24
N ARG A 117 15.92 0.51 -4.65
CA ARG A 117 17.27 1.00 -4.90
C ARG A 117 17.46 2.46 -4.49
N ILE A 118 16.62 2.91 -3.57
CA ILE A 118 16.77 4.22 -2.93
C ILE A 118 17.65 4.01 -1.71
N SER A 119 18.59 4.90 -1.46
CA SER A 119 19.50 4.75 -0.31
C SER A 119 18.71 4.65 0.99
N GLN A 120 19.22 3.89 1.94
CA GLN A 120 18.54 3.70 3.21
C GLN A 120 18.34 5.02 3.96
N ALA A 121 19.28 5.94 3.85
CA ALA A 121 19.18 7.23 4.51
C ALA A 121 17.96 8.01 3.99
N ILE A 122 17.76 7.99 2.68
CA ILE A 122 16.60 8.65 2.07
C ILE A 122 15.33 7.87 2.37
N MET A 123 15.40 6.54 2.29
CA MET A 123 14.23 5.72 2.52
C MET A 123 13.71 5.84 3.95
N ASN A 124 14.59 6.02 4.93
CA ASN A 124 14.15 6.24 6.31
C ASN A 124 13.21 7.44 6.40
N VAL A 125 13.59 8.54 5.78
CA VAL A 125 12.78 9.76 5.81
C VAL A 125 11.53 9.61 4.95
N LEU A 126 11.68 9.03 3.78
CA LEU A 126 10.57 8.83 2.86
C LEU A 126 9.50 7.92 3.49
N TYR A 127 9.92 6.81 4.07
CA TYR A 127 9.01 5.85 4.69
C TYR A 127 8.17 6.51 5.78
N ASP A 128 8.81 7.33 6.62
CA ASP A 128 8.10 8.00 7.71
C ASP A 128 7.06 9.00 7.18
N ARG A 129 7.22 9.45 5.95
CA ARG A 129 6.30 10.42 5.36
C ARG A 129 5.29 9.82 4.40
N LEU A 130 5.50 8.57 3.98
CA LEU A 130 4.54 7.91 3.12
C LEU A 130 3.21 7.72 3.84
N ASP A 131 2.15 7.78 3.08
CA ASP A 131 0.83 7.49 3.62
C ASP A 131 0.73 5.98 3.90
N ALA A 132 -0.03 5.63 4.92
CA ALA A 132 -0.20 4.24 5.31
C ALA A 132 -0.76 3.38 4.17
N ALA A 133 -1.62 3.93 3.34
CA ALA A 133 -2.16 3.21 2.19
C ALA A 133 -1.05 2.89 1.18
N ASP A 134 -0.15 3.85 0.96
CA ASP A 134 0.97 3.64 0.04
C ASP A 134 1.98 2.63 0.62
N ILE A 135 2.19 2.65 1.93
CA ILE A 135 3.03 1.66 2.60
C ILE A 135 2.43 0.27 2.45
N THR A 136 1.14 0.14 2.67
CA THR A 136 0.46 -1.16 2.55
C THR A 136 0.54 -1.68 1.12
N ALA A 137 0.28 -0.82 0.14
CA ALA A 137 0.38 -1.22 -1.26
C ALA A 137 1.82 -1.63 -1.62
N SER A 138 2.81 -0.89 -1.11
CA SER A 138 4.21 -1.22 -1.33
C SER A 138 4.60 -2.56 -0.72
N ALA A 139 4.11 -2.83 0.48
CA ALA A 139 4.35 -4.10 1.14
C ALA A 139 3.71 -5.25 0.35
N GLN A 140 2.56 -5.01 -0.22
CA GLN A 140 1.87 -6.00 -1.06
C GLN A 140 2.68 -6.32 -2.32
N VAL A 141 3.31 -5.32 -2.94
CA VAL A 141 4.21 -5.54 -4.07
C VAL A 141 5.37 -6.44 -3.65
N LEU A 142 5.99 -6.15 -2.51
CA LEU A 142 7.11 -6.97 -2.02
C LEU A 142 6.66 -8.40 -1.71
N SER A 143 5.50 -8.56 -1.11
CA SER A 143 4.95 -9.88 -0.81
C SER A 143 4.73 -10.68 -2.10
N SER A 144 4.26 -10.04 -3.15
CA SER A 144 4.04 -10.71 -4.42
C SER A 144 5.33 -11.26 -5.02
N PHE A 145 6.45 -10.59 -4.81
CA PHE A 145 7.75 -11.09 -5.27
C PHE A 145 8.20 -12.34 -4.51
N LEU A 146 7.87 -12.40 -3.23
CA LEU A 146 8.26 -13.54 -2.39
C LEU A 146 7.34 -14.73 -2.63
N ALA A 147 6.08 -14.44 -2.85
CA ALA A 147 5.07 -15.47 -3.04
C ALA A 147 5.02 -15.98 -4.47
N SER A 148 5.38 -15.16 -5.42
CA SER A 148 5.40 -15.59 -6.81
C SER A 148 6.56 -16.51 -7.07
N GLY A 149 6.56 -17.57 -6.33
CA GLY A 149 7.14 -18.78 -6.82
C GLY A 149 6.50 -18.99 -8.19
N ARG A 150 7.34 -19.25 -9.14
CA ARG A 150 7.01 -19.60 -10.48
C ARG A 150 5.68 -20.34 -10.51
N LYS A 151 4.68 -19.68 -11.02
CA LYS A 151 3.49 -20.42 -11.37
C LYS A 151 3.89 -21.40 -12.46
N THR A 152 4.18 -22.58 -12.00
CA THR A 152 4.31 -23.64 -12.95
C THR A 152 2.92 -23.99 -13.30
N GLY A 153 2.46 -23.45 -14.37
CA GLY A 153 1.26 -23.92 -14.58
C GLY A 153 0.81 -23.77 -15.84
N LYS A 154 0.79 -24.49 -16.57
CA LYS A 154 0.12 -24.50 -17.73
C LYS A 154 -0.31 -23.40 -18.10
#